data_105b646debfe22ebd09cbc6549ab7698
#
_entry.id   105b646debfe22ebd09cbc6549ab7698
#
_cell.length_a   1.000
_cell.length_b   1.000
_cell.length_c   1.000
_cell.angle_alpha   90.00
_cell.angle_beta   90.00
_cell.angle_gamma   90.00
#
_symmetry.space_group_name_H-M   'P 1'
#
loop_
_entity.id
_entity.type
_entity.pdbx_description
1 polymer ?
#
loop_
_entity_poly.entity_id
_entity_poly.type
_entity_poly.pdbx_seq_one_letter_code
_entity_poly.pdbx_strand_id
1 'polypeptide(L)'
;MKKITIAMAFSTLLLSSLTVFAQTQSREDLLKDLAAKRAELSKLQKTVTELEKALLFPSEKDRAAYANFLRQSDTGLIRLLPRETFDRTNVEGMTLRGGGAYYSFKERTNEYVNSSDISLEQGELTTGFAGANYGLLADLGDVPLERVNLKAVAALAQYTPAADEPHARIEQRRMSEGATINGVSYKNRQQFRLNSTYVLRSVNYHASDTLVAFRVVRIDSDKSAIILWKLLKQYPTPTLARN
;
A
#
# COMPACT_ATOMS: atom_id res chain seq x y z
N MET A 1 -97.16 -19.98 1.69
CA MET A 1 -96.41 -20.07 2.98
C MET A 1 -95.28 -21.10 2.78
N LYS A 2 -94.03 -20.62 2.58
CA LYS A 2 -92.87 -21.45 2.36
C LYS A 2 -91.95 -21.28 3.60
N LYS A 3 -91.72 -22.36 4.29
CA LYS A 3 -90.79 -22.38 5.45
C LYS A 3 -89.35 -22.43 4.91
N ILE A 4 -88.52 -21.49 5.32
CA ILE A 4 -87.07 -21.46 5.02
C ILE A 4 -86.38 -22.08 6.23
N THR A 5 -85.73 -23.18 6.02
CA THR A 5 -84.88 -23.88 7.00
C THR A 5 -83.47 -23.34 6.85
N ILE A 6 -82.96 -22.68 7.88
CA ILE A 6 -81.58 -22.19 7.92
C ILE A 6 -80.70 -23.33 8.46
N ALA A 7 -79.86 -23.87 7.60
CA ALA A 7 -78.79 -24.83 7.97
C ALA A 7 -77.58 -24.05 8.50
N MET A 8 -77.28 -24.22 9.76
CA MET A 8 -76.08 -23.67 10.41
C MET A 8 -74.88 -24.60 10.09
N ALA A 9 -74.02 -24.16 9.21
CA ALA A 9 -72.74 -24.88 8.96
C ALA A 9 -71.73 -24.47 10.04
N PHE A 10 -71.39 -25.40 10.90
CA PHE A 10 -70.26 -25.27 11.82
C PHE A 10 -68.96 -25.47 11.05
N SER A 11 -68.28 -24.36 10.86
CA SER A 11 -66.97 -24.35 10.27
C SER A 11 -65.92 -24.57 11.39
N THR A 12 -65.45 -25.78 11.54
CA THR A 12 -64.32 -26.13 12.45
C THR A 12 -63.02 -25.60 11.85
N LEU A 13 -62.57 -24.50 12.40
CA LEU A 13 -61.24 -23.92 12.09
C LEU A 13 -60.19 -24.84 12.75
N LEU A 14 -59.56 -25.69 11.95
CA LEU A 14 -58.35 -26.41 12.33
C LEU A 14 -57.22 -25.41 12.41
N LEU A 15 -56.93 -24.89 13.62
CA LEU A 15 -55.65 -24.23 13.91
C LEU A 15 -54.55 -25.29 13.88
N SER A 16 -53.92 -25.44 12.72
CA SER A 16 -52.66 -26.13 12.64
C SER A 16 -51.58 -25.24 13.30
N SER A 17 -51.34 -25.51 14.57
CA SER A 17 -50.17 -24.97 15.28
C SER A 17 -48.91 -25.47 14.61
N LEU A 18 -48.35 -24.68 13.73
CA LEU A 18 -46.97 -24.82 13.29
C LEU A 18 -46.07 -24.54 14.52
N THR A 19 -45.78 -25.61 15.28
CA THR A 19 -44.69 -25.60 16.24
C THR A 19 -43.42 -25.51 15.43
N VAL A 20 -42.91 -24.28 15.25
CA VAL A 20 -41.53 -24.04 14.86
C VAL A 20 -40.71 -24.61 16.04
N PHE A 21 -40.18 -25.83 15.87
CA PHE A 21 -39.12 -26.35 16.71
C PHE A 21 -37.89 -25.45 16.45
N ALA A 22 -37.81 -24.34 17.15
CA ALA A 22 -36.54 -23.67 17.38
C ALA A 22 -35.69 -24.70 18.15
N GLN A 23 -34.85 -25.43 17.45
CA GLN A 23 -33.84 -26.29 18.04
C GLN A 23 -32.93 -25.37 18.84
N THR A 24 -33.19 -25.26 20.15
CA THR A 24 -32.32 -24.54 21.08
C THR A 24 -31.02 -25.35 21.14
N GLN A 25 -30.05 -24.95 20.31
CA GLN A 25 -28.69 -25.47 20.40
C GLN A 25 -28.22 -25.34 21.85
N SER A 26 -27.69 -26.42 22.40
CA SER A 26 -27.13 -26.38 23.74
C SER A 26 -25.97 -25.38 23.77
N ARG A 27 -25.68 -24.81 24.93
CA ARG A 27 -24.50 -23.91 25.07
C ARG A 27 -23.20 -24.59 24.64
N GLU A 28 -23.09 -25.91 24.87
CA GLU A 28 -21.92 -26.70 24.44
C GLU A 28 -21.83 -26.82 22.93
N ASP A 29 -22.93 -27.02 22.23
CA ASP A 29 -22.98 -27.08 20.76
C ASP A 29 -22.60 -25.71 20.17
N LEU A 30 -23.10 -24.61 20.73
CA LEU A 30 -22.74 -23.26 20.31
C LEU A 30 -21.24 -22.96 20.52
N LEU A 31 -20.66 -23.41 21.64
CA LEU A 31 -19.24 -23.27 21.90
C LEU A 31 -18.39 -24.10 20.92
N LYS A 32 -18.83 -25.29 20.60
CA LYS A 32 -18.18 -26.18 19.64
C LYS A 32 -18.24 -25.59 18.23
N ASP A 33 -19.39 -25.09 17.81
CA ASP A 33 -19.59 -24.43 16.53
C ASP A 33 -18.72 -23.15 16.44
N LEU A 34 -18.70 -22.36 17.50
CA LEU A 34 -17.86 -21.15 17.56
C LEU A 34 -16.37 -21.51 17.42
N ALA A 35 -15.91 -22.56 18.10
CA ALA A 35 -14.52 -23.01 17.99
C ALA A 35 -14.20 -23.50 16.56
N ALA A 36 -15.11 -24.27 15.93
CA ALA A 36 -14.96 -24.71 14.55
C ALA A 36 -14.90 -23.50 13.56
N LYS A 37 -15.80 -22.52 13.72
CA LYS A 37 -15.83 -21.33 12.89
C LYS A 37 -14.58 -20.44 13.06
N ARG A 38 -14.04 -20.35 14.26
CA ARG A 38 -12.77 -19.65 14.51
C ARG A 38 -11.59 -20.34 13.83
N ALA A 39 -11.55 -21.68 13.84
CA ALA A 39 -10.53 -22.45 13.15
C ALA A 39 -10.62 -22.27 11.62
N GLU A 40 -11.82 -22.30 11.06
CA GLU A 40 -12.09 -22.04 9.63
C GLU A 40 -11.64 -20.62 9.25
N LEU A 41 -12.02 -19.62 10.05
CA LEU A 41 -11.61 -18.21 9.84
C LEU A 41 -10.08 -18.06 9.84
N SER A 42 -9.40 -18.68 10.80
CA SER A 42 -7.94 -18.67 10.87
C SER A 42 -7.28 -19.28 9.63
N LYS A 43 -7.84 -20.39 9.12
CA LYS A 43 -7.37 -21.01 7.88
C LYS A 43 -7.56 -20.10 6.67
N LEU A 44 -8.74 -19.46 6.54
CA LEU A 44 -9.03 -18.51 5.47
C LEU A 44 -8.12 -17.30 5.54
N GLN A 45 -7.89 -16.75 6.72
CA GLN A 45 -6.97 -15.62 6.93
C GLN A 45 -5.55 -15.97 6.46
N LYS A 46 -5.05 -17.16 6.79
CA LYS A 46 -3.75 -17.63 6.30
C LYS A 46 -3.71 -17.69 4.78
N THR A 47 -4.74 -18.28 4.15
CA THR A 47 -4.81 -18.36 2.68
C THR A 47 -4.85 -16.98 2.02
N VAL A 48 -5.63 -16.05 2.56
CA VAL A 48 -5.67 -14.65 2.07
C VAL A 48 -4.29 -14.01 2.17
N THR A 49 -3.61 -14.15 3.31
CA THR A 49 -2.25 -13.60 3.48
C THR A 49 -1.25 -14.19 2.48
N GLU A 50 -1.35 -15.48 2.18
CA GLU A 50 -0.49 -16.14 1.18
C GLU A 50 -0.77 -15.62 -0.23
N LEU A 51 -2.04 -15.42 -0.60
CA LEU A 51 -2.43 -14.84 -1.88
C LEU A 51 -1.99 -13.37 -2.01
N GLU A 52 -2.15 -12.58 -0.96
CA GLU A 52 -1.69 -11.19 -0.92
C GLU A 52 -0.17 -11.11 -1.10
N LYS A 53 0.59 -11.96 -0.41
CA LYS A 53 2.04 -12.06 -0.61
C LYS A 53 2.40 -12.43 -2.04
N ALA A 54 1.69 -13.40 -2.63
CA ALA A 54 1.93 -13.78 -4.03
C ALA A 54 1.69 -12.63 -5.01
N LEU A 55 0.69 -11.79 -4.74
CA LEU A 55 0.42 -10.58 -5.54
C LEU A 55 1.55 -9.53 -5.47
N LEU A 56 2.35 -9.52 -4.39
CA LEU A 56 3.44 -8.57 -4.20
C LEU A 56 4.71 -8.90 -4.99
N PHE A 57 4.85 -10.12 -5.48
CA PHE A 57 6.08 -10.52 -6.17
C PHE A 57 5.97 -10.30 -7.68
N PRO A 58 6.99 -9.66 -8.30
CA PRO A 58 7.15 -9.72 -9.75
C PRO A 58 7.26 -11.17 -10.22
N SER A 59 6.71 -11.48 -11.39
CA SER A 59 6.74 -12.82 -11.94
C SER A 59 8.17 -13.28 -12.22
N GLU A 60 8.39 -14.60 -12.34
CA GLU A 60 9.69 -15.14 -12.74
C GLU A 60 10.12 -14.64 -14.13
N LYS A 61 9.16 -14.43 -15.04
CA LYS A 61 9.42 -13.82 -16.35
C LYS A 61 9.97 -12.40 -16.20
N ASP A 62 9.40 -11.59 -15.28
CA ASP A 62 9.92 -10.25 -15.02
C ASP A 62 11.34 -10.29 -14.45
N ARG A 63 11.59 -11.19 -13.50
CA ARG A 63 12.92 -11.38 -12.90
C ARG A 63 13.94 -11.82 -13.92
N ALA A 64 13.58 -12.74 -14.82
CA ALA A 64 14.46 -13.22 -15.89
C ALA A 64 14.79 -12.10 -16.90
N ALA A 65 13.81 -11.26 -17.26
CA ALA A 65 14.02 -10.13 -18.17
C ALA A 65 15.05 -9.12 -17.64
N TYR A 66 15.15 -8.95 -16.32
CA TYR A 66 16.07 -8.00 -15.67
C TYR A 66 17.20 -8.68 -14.91
N ALA A 67 17.46 -9.97 -15.15
CA ALA A 67 18.44 -10.77 -14.41
C ALA A 67 19.84 -10.14 -14.38
N ASN A 68 20.31 -9.57 -15.49
CA ASN A 68 21.63 -8.92 -15.57
C ASN A 68 21.70 -7.67 -14.66
N PHE A 69 20.65 -6.86 -14.61
CA PHE A 69 20.58 -5.70 -13.74
C PHE A 69 20.51 -6.13 -12.28
N LEU A 70 19.70 -7.14 -11.97
CA LEU A 70 19.47 -7.63 -10.62
C LEU A 70 20.67 -8.36 -9.98
N ARG A 71 21.71 -8.67 -10.76
CA ARG A 71 22.99 -9.18 -10.23
C ARG A 71 23.85 -8.07 -9.61
N GLN A 72 23.56 -6.82 -9.89
CA GLN A 72 24.29 -5.70 -9.28
C GLN A 72 23.85 -5.54 -7.82
N SER A 73 24.78 -5.15 -6.94
CA SER A 73 24.43 -4.79 -5.56
C SER A 73 23.45 -3.62 -5.54
N ASP A 74 22.64 -3.57 -4.48
CA ASP A 74 21.73 -2.45 -4.20
C ASP A 74 20.72 -2.15 -5.31
N THR A 75 20.32 -3.20 -6.03
CA THR A 75 19.26 -3.16 -7.04
C THR A 75 18.10 -4.05 -6.63
N GLY A 76 16.95 -3.86 -7.28
CA GLY A 76 15.79 -4.72 -7.06
C GLY A 76 14.68 -4.50 -8.07
N LEU A 77 13.76 -5.43 -8.08
CA LEU A 77 12.52 -5.40 -8.85
C LEU A 77 11.36 -5.64 -7.90
N ILE A 78 10.40 -4.73 -7.89
CA ILE A 78 9.25 -4.78 -7.01
C ILE A 78 7.95 -4.66 -7.79
N ARG A 79 6.87 -5.12 -7.19
CA ARG A 79 5.51 -4.76 -7.55
C ARG A 79 4.99 -3.78 -6.51
N LEU A 80 4.46 -2.64 -6.95
CA LEU A 80 3.79 -1.66 -6.11
C LEU A 80 2.30 -1.65 -6.48
N LEU A 81 1.44 -1.89 -5.49
CA LEU A 81 0.00 -2.00 -5.67
C LEU A 81 -0.68 -0.64 -5.47
N PRO A 82 -1.83 -0.37 -6.14
CA PRO A 82 -2.59 0.86 -5.89
C PRO A 82 -3.14 0.86 -4.45
N ARG A 83 -2.93 1.93 -3.73
CA ARG A 83 -3.34 2.08 -2.34
C ARG A 83 -4.85 1.92 -2.15
N GLU A 84 -5.65 2.40 -3.09
CA GLU A 84 -7.10 2.34 -3.07
C GLU A 84 -7.64 0.90 -3.05
N THR A 85 -6.86 -0.04 -3.58
CA THR A 85 -7.21 -1.47 -3.61
C THR A 85 -6.76 -2.20 -2.36
N PHE A 86 -5.67 -1.75 -1.72
CA PHE A 86 -4.99 -2.50 -0.66
C PHE A 86 -5.04 -1.83 0.72
N ASP A 87 -5.36 -0.54 0.83
CA ASP A 87 -5.73 0.03 2.12
C ASP A 87 -7.09 -0.54 2.53
N ARG A 88 -7.15 -1.10 3.73
CA ARG A 88 -8.36 -1.75 4.26
C ARG A 88 -9.06 -0.83 5.24
N THR A 89 -10.38 -0.80 5.15
CA THR A 89 -11.21 -0.22 6.21
C THR A 89 -11.61 -1.33 7.17
N ASN A 90 -11.30 -1.19 8.44
CA ASN A 90 -11.76 -2.12 9.47
C ASN A 90 -13.25 -1.87 9.83
N VAL A 91 -13.81 -2.73 10.71
CA VAL A 91 -15.21 -2.62 11.16
C VAL A 91 -15.54 -1.32 11.90
N GLU A 92 -14.54 -0.58 12.36
CA GLU A 92 -14.68 0.69 13.06
C GLU A 92 -14.55 1.90 12.09
N GLY A 93 -14.41 1.65 10.79
CA GLY A 93 -14.27 2.68 9.77
C GLY A 93 -12.87 3.28 9.67
N MET A 94 -11.87 2.73 10.37
CA MET A 94 -10.49 3.18 10.27
C MET A 94 -9.79 2.55 9.07
N THR A 95 -9.06 3.38 8.32
CA THR A 95 -8.23 2.88 7.23
C THR A 95 -6.92 2.31 7.78
N LEU A 96 -6.72 1.03 7.58
CA LEU A 96 -5.45 0.35 7.86
C LEU A 96 -4.60 0.38 6.60
N ARG A 97 -3.40 0.96 6.69
CA ARG A 97 -2.44 0.98 5.59
C ARG A 97 -2.01 -0.44 5.29
N GLY A 98 -2.34 -0.93 4.09
CA GLY A 98 -2.14 -2.31 3.69
C GLY A 98 -0.77 -2.58 3.10
N GLY A 99 -0.30 -3.83 3.25
CA GLY A 99 0.89 -4.32 2.56
C GLY A 99 0.73 -4.27 1.05
N GLY A 100 1.79 -3.82 0.35
CA GLY A 100 1.83 -3.80 -1.10
C GLY A 100 1.66 -2.44 -1.77
N ALA A 101 1.00 -1.50 -1.11
CA ALA A 101 0.84 -0.14 -1.62
C ALA A 101 2.03 0.78 -1.28
N TYR A 102 2.89 0.34 -0.39
CA TYR A 102 4.08 1.06 0.07
C TYR A 102 5.35 0.28 -0.26
N TYR A 103 6.48 0.96 -0.28
CA TYR A 103 7.78 0.31 -0.35
C TYR A 103 8.85 1.09 0.41
N SER A 104 9.67 0.38 1.19
CA SER A 104 10.90 0.88 1.79
C SER A 104 12.10 0.33 1.05
N PHE A 105 12.91 1.18 0.43
CA PHE A 105 14.14 0.78 -0.25
C PHE A 105 15.23 0.35 0.75
N LYS A 106 15.23 0.92 1.95
CA LYS A 106 16.15 0.54 3.03
C LYS A 106 15.83 -0.85 3.56
N GLU A 107 14.59 -1.09 3.96
CA GLU A 107 14.16 -2.36 4.57
C GLU A 107 13.81 -3.43 3.52
N ARG A 108 13.70 -3.04 2.24
CA ARG A 108 13.31 -3.91 1.10
C ARG A 108 11.99 -4.63 1.35
N THR A 109 11.01 -3.91 1.90
CA THR A 109 9.69 -4.43 2.23
C THR A 109 8.56 -3.61 1.62
N ASN A 110 7.46 -4.30 1.28
CA ASN A 110 6.21 -3.69 0.83
C ASN A 110 5.26 -3.35 2.00
N GLU A 111 5.65 -3.63 3.23
CA GLU A 111 4.85 -3.27 4.39
C GLU A 111 5.03 -1.79 4.73
N TYR A 112 3.98 -1.19 5.30
CA TYR A 112 4.08 0.17 5.80
C TYR A 112 4.94 0.20 7.06
N VAL A 113 6.08 0.85 6.95
CA VAL A 113 7.04 1.07 8.04
C VAL A 113 7.45 2.54 8.12
N ASN A 114 8.09 2.96 9.21
CA ASN A 114 8.52 4.35 9.37
C ASN A 114 9.54 4.81 8.32
N SER A 115 10.22 3.87 7.68
CA SER A 115 11.15 4.08 6.57
C SER A 115 10.52 3.86 5.19
N SER A 116 9.17 3.84 5.08
CA SER A 116 8.49 3.76 3.78
C SER A 116 8.82 4.98 2.94
N ASP A 117 9.28 4.73 1.71
CA ASP A 117 9.83 5.76 0.83
C ASP A 117 8.85 6.21 -0.26
N ILE A 118 8.09 5.25 -0.83
CA ILE A 118 7.11 5.52 -1.90
C ILE A 118 5.81 4.78 -1.65
N SER A 119 4.72 5.33 -2.20
CA SER A 119 3.46 4.61 -2.42
C SER A 119 2.86 4.96 -3.78
N LEU A 120 1.93 4.11 -4.25
CA LEU A 120 1.12 4.37 -5.44
C LEU A 120 -0.30 4.70 -4.99
N GLU A 121 -0.74 5.93 -5.25
CA GLU A 121 -2.03 6.46 -4.84
C GLU A 121 -2.69 7.26 -5.97
N GLN A 122 -3.88 6.87 -6.37
CA GLN A 122 -4.67 7.55 -7.43
C GLN A 122 -3.88 7.79 -8.73
N GLY A 123 -3.02 6.85 -9.11
CA GLY A 123 -2.19 6.96 -10.30
C GLY A 123 -0.99 7.89 -10.14
N GLU A 124 -0.62 8.23 -8.92
CA GLU A 124 0.55 9.03 -8.59
C GLU A 124 1.49 8.27 -7.64
N LEU A 125 2.78 8.48 -7.82
CA LEU A 125 3.80 8.12 -6.83
C LEU A 125 3.82 9.19 -5.75
N THR A 126 3.72 8.78 -4.50
CA THR A 126 3.71 9.69 -3.34
C THR A 126 4.82 9.34 -2.36
N THR A 127 5.24 10.32 -1.55
CA THR A 127 6.32 10.21 -0.57
C THR A 127 6.00 11.01 0.70
N GLY A 128 6.69 10.74 1.82
CA GLY A 128 6.56 11.54 3.04
C GLY A 128 5.28 11.23 3.83
N PHE A 129 5.20 10.04 4.44
CA PHE A 129 3.95 9.49 4.99
C PHE A 129 3.67 9.78 6.46
N ALA A 130 4.66 10.24 7.21
CA ALA A 130 4.51 10.42 8.65
C ALA A 130 5.29 11.63 9.17
N GLY A 131 4.74 12.31 10.18
CA GLY A 131 5.41 13.38 10.89
C GLY A 131 5.91 14.48 9.95
N ALA A 132 7.18 14.84 10.08
CA ALA A 132 7.87 15.82 9.24
C ALA A 132 8.63 15.18 8.05
N ASN A 133 8.38 13.89 7.77
CA ASN A 133 9.01 13.19 6.65
C ASN A 133 8.61 13.80 5.30
N TYR A 134 9.52 13.79 4.35
CA TYR A 134 9.27 14.27 2.99
C TYR A 134 10.17 13.58 1.96
N GLY A 135 9.78 13.69 0.69
CA GLY A 135 10.59 13.21 -0.41
C GLY A 135 10.75 14.27 -1.48
N LEU A 136 11.94 14.33 -2.05
CA LEU A 136 12.27 15.11 -3.23
C LEU A 136 12.23 14.15 -4.42
N LEU A 137 11.05 14.05 -5.05
CA LEU A 137 10.79 13.14 -6.16
C LEU A 137 10.75 13.92 -7.48
N ALA A 138 11.55 13.50 -8.46
CA ALA A 138 11.55 14.08 -9.81
C ALA A 138 11.36 12.99 -10.87
N ASP A 139 10.58 13.30 -11.89
CA ASP A 139 10.45 12.51 -13.13
C ASP A 139 11.56 12.96 -14.10
N LEU A 140 12.42 12.04 -14.51
CA LEU A 140 13.50 12.27 -15.47
C LEU A 140 13.08 11.90 -16.91
N GLY A 141 11.83 11.44 -17.10
CA GLY A 141 11.33 10.93 -18.37
C GLY A 141 11.93 9.58 -18.76
N ASP A 142 11.98 9.31 -20.06
CA ASP A 142 12.49 8.05 -20.62
C ASP A 142 14.02 8.02 -20.63
N VAL A 143 14.63 7.96 -19.45
CA VAL A 143 16.07 7.83 -19.27
C VAL A 143 16.40 6.42 -18.82
N PRO A 144 17.34 5.68 -19.47
CA PRO A 144 17.77 4.39 -18.97
C PRO A 144 18.27 4.46 -17.53
N LEU A 145 17.80 3.55 -16.68
CA LEU A 145 18.11 3.58 -15.23
C LEU A 145 19.62 3.47 -14.97
N GLU A 146 20.34 2.76 -15.83
CA GLU A 146 21.80 2.59 -15.76
C GLU A 146 22.56 3.92 -15.84
N ARG A 147 22.02 4.89 -16.59
CA ARG A 147 22.63 6.22 -16.78
C ARG A 147 22.46 7.13 -15.59
N VAL A 148 21.50 6.85 -14.71
CA VAL A 148 21.30 7.68 -13.51
C VAL A 148 22.34 7.32 -12.46
N ASN A 149 23.18 8.26 -12.07
CA ASN A 149 24.25 8.10 -11.08
C ASN A 149 24.34 9.36 -10.20
N LEU A 150 25.17 9.34 -9.17
CA LEU A 150 25.31 10.46 -8.23
C LEU A 150 25.69 11.79 -8.90
N LYS A 151 26.45 11.75 -10.00
CA LYS A 151 26.83 12.95 -10.75
C LYS A 151 25.62 13.54 -11.48
N ALA A 152 24.79 12.69 -12.09
CA ALA A 152 23.57 13.12 -12.78
C ALA A 152 22.53 13.74 -11.83
N VAL A 153 22.55 13.36 -10.55
CA VAL A 153 21.62 13.84 -9.51
C VAL A 153 22.33 14.59 -8.37
N ALA A 154 23.40 15.32 -8.71
CA ALA A 154 24.29 15.97 -7.72
C ALA A 154 23.53 16.87 -6.73
N ALA A 155 22.49 17.57 -7.18
CA ALA A 155 21.66 18.42 -6.32
C ALA A 155 21.02 17.63 -5.17
N LEU A 156 20.47 16.46 -5.46
CA LEU A 156 19.91 15.57 -4.43
C LEU A 156 21.00 14.91 -3.58
N ALA A 157 22.13 14.57 -4.21
CA ALA A 157 23.24 13.93 -3.51
C ALA A 157 23.89 14.84 -2.47
N GLN A 158 23.84 16.17 -2.67
CA GLN A 158 24.37 17.19 -1.77
C GLN A 158 23.31 17.81 -0.86
N TYR A 159 22.04 17.48 -1.05
CA TYR A 159 20.96 18.00 -0.22
C TYR A 159 21.16 17.60 1.24
N THR A 160 21.01 18.56 2.15
CA THR A 160 21.10 18.37 3.59
C THR A 160 19.71 18.52 4.20
N PRO A 161 19.15 17.48 4.87
CA PRO A 161 17.88 17.60 5.55
C PRO A 161 17.91 18.63 6.67
N ALA A 162 16.75 19.24 6.97
CA ALA A 162 16.59 20.14 8.09
C ALA A 162 16.89 19.43 9.42
N ALA A 163 17.51 20.16 10.35
CA ALA A 163 17.93 19.59 11.64
C ALA A 163 16.87 19.73 12.75
N ASP A 164 15.80 20.51 12.54
CA ASP A 164 14.73 20.75 13.49
C ASP A 164 13.34 20.62 12.83
N GLU A 165 12.32 20.42 13.65
CA GLU A 165 10.97 20.16 13.14
C GLU A 165 10.35 21.36 12.40
N PRO A 166 10.46 22.62 12.85
CA PRO A 166 9.92 23.77 12.11
C PRO A 166 10.45 23.85 10.67
N HIS A 167 11.76 23.73 10.49
CA HIS A 167 12.36 23.75 9.15
C HIS A 167 12.02 22.50 8.34
N ALA A 168 11.95 21.32 8.97
CA ALA A 168 11.50 20.10 8.29
C ALA A 168 10.07 20.22 7.77
N ARG A 169 9.16 20.87 8.52
CA ARG A 169 7.78 21.15 8.09
C ARG A 169 7.73 22.17 6.94
N ILE A 170 8.65 23.14 6.92
CA ILE A 170 8.77 24.07 5.79
C ILE A 170 9.21 23.31 4.53
N GLU A 171 10.23 22.45 4.63
CA GLU A 171 10.68 21.64 3.49
C GLU A 171 9.57 20.66 3.02
N GLN A 172 8.83 20.02 3.93
CA GLN A 172 7.69 19.17 3.60
C GLN A 172 6.64 19.94 2.78
N ARG A 173 6.28 21.16 3.20
CA ARG A 173 5.34 22.02 2.47
C ARG A 173 5.90 22.42 1.12
N ARG A 174 7.17 22.85 1.07
CA ARG A 174 7.86 23.20 -0.16
C ARG A 174 7.84 22.06 -1.18
N MET A 175 8.02 20.80 -0.75
CA MET A 175 7.92 19.64 -1.64
C MET A 175 6.49 19.35 -2.05
N SER A 176 5.49 19.66 -1.23
CA SER A 176 4.08 19.49 -1.62
C SER A 176 3.64 20.51 -2.67
N GLU A 177 4.14 21.74 -2.61
CA GLU A 177 3.89 22.80 -3.59
C GLU A 177 4.74 22.62 -4.88
N GLY A 178 5.88 22.00 -4.74
CA GLY A 178 6.89 21.80 -5.79
C GLY A 178 8.03 22.82 -5.69
N ALA A 179 9.25 22.30 -5.76
CA ALA A 179 10.47 23.10 -5.69
C ALA A 179 11.36 22.87 -6.91
N THR A 180 11.92 23.93 -7.46
CA THR A 180 12.93 23.81 -8.51
C THR A 180 14.31 23.96 -7.90
N ILE A 181 15.16 22.94 -8.06
CA ILE A 181 16.55 22.95 -7.61
C ILE A 181 17.43 22.64 -8.82
N ASN A 182 18.34 23.55 -9.18
CA ASN A 182 19.22 23.44 -10.35
C ASN A 182 18.46 23.07 -11.65
N GLY A 183 17.30 23.70 -11.88
CA GLY A 183 16.49 23.51 -13.09
C GLY A 183 15.63 22.24 -13.12
N VAL A 184 15.69 21.38 -12.09
CA VAL A 184 14.86 20.18 -11.95
C VAL A 184 13.75 20.45 -10.96
N SER A 185 12.50 20.08 -11.32
CA SER A 185 11.33 20.22 -10.44
C SER A 185 11.19 18.96 -9.56
N TYR A 186 11.11 19.19 -8.27
CA TYR A 186 10.89 18.14 -7.25
C TYR A 186 9.56 18.37 -6.55
N LYS A 187 8.85 17.27 -6.32
CA LYS A 187 7.58 17.26 -5.56
C LYS A 187 7.54 16.04 -4.67
N ASN A 188 6.67 16.07 -3.68
CA ASN A 188 6.36 14.87 -2.89
C ASN A 188 5.38 13.94 -3.61
N ARG A 189 4.86 14.33 -4.80
CA ARG A 189 3.89 13.61 -5.59
C ARG A 189 4.19 13.79 -7.08
N GLN A 190 4.23 12.70 -7.86
CA GLN A 190 4.51 12.71 -9.28
C GLN A 190 3.60 11.74 -10.02
N GLN A 191 3.20 12.13 -11.24
CA GLN A 191 2.44 11.24 -12.12
C GLN A 191 3.21 9.95 -12.39
N PHE A 192 2.49 8.85 -12.24
CA PHE A 192 3.00 7.52 -12.52
C PHE A 192 2.91 7.21 -14.01
N ARG A 193 4.06 6.97 -14.67
CA ARG A 193 4.14 6.80 -16.12
C ARG A 193 4.99 5.59 -16.49
N LEU A 194 4.48 4.79 -17.44
CA LEU A 194 5.23 3.70 -18.05
C LEU A 194 6.51 4.25 -18.72
N ASN A 195 7.62 3.54 -18.58
CA ASN A 195 8.94 3.89 -19.09
C ASN A 195 9.56 5.18 -18.56
N SER A 196 8.94 5.84 -17.58
CA SER A 196 9.60 6.94 -16.89
C SER A 196 10.54 6.45 -15.81
N THR A 197 11.67 7.13 -15.71
CA THR A 197 12.67 6.97 -14.65
C THR A 197 12.55 8.13 -13.68
N TYR A 198 12.54 7.80 -12.41
CA TYR A 198 12.41 8.74 -11.31
C TYR A 198 13.65 8.72 -10.46
N VAL A 199 13.92 9.83 -9.81
CA VAL A 199 14.91 9.94 -8.73
C VAL A 199 14.21 10.44 -7.48
N LEU A 200 14.50 9.86 -6.36
CA LEU A 200 13.93 10.17 -5.06
C LEU A 200 15.03 10.32 -4.01
N ARG A 201 15.07 11.45 -3.31
CA ARG A 201 15.67 11.55 -1.99
C ARG A 201 14.56 11.45 -0.96
N SER A 202 14.51 10.35 -0.23
CA SER A 202 13.53 10.10 0.81
C SER A 202 14.13 10.39 2.19
N VAL A 203 13.55 11.37 2.88
CA VAL A 203 13.99 11.81 4.22
C VAL A 203 12.93 11.38 5.22
N ASN A 204 13.23 10.32 5.96
CA ASN A 204 12.38 9.77 7.01
C ASN A 204 13.10 9.94 8.36
N TYR A 205 12.72 10.98 9.11
CA TYR A 205 13.36 11.29 10.39
C TYR A 205 13.27 10.12 11.36
N HIS A 206 14.36 9.85 12.05
CA HIS A 206 14.55 8.74 12.99
C HIS A 206 14.47 7.33 12.36
N ALA A 207 14.38 7.25 11.01
CA ALA A 207 14.23 5.97 10.31
C ALA A 207 15.24 5.79 9.17
N SER A 208 15.24 6.66 8.15
CA SER A 208 16.12 6.50 6.98
C SER A 208 16.30 7.82 6.21
N ASP A 209 17.40 7.88 5.46
CA ASP A 209 17.67 8.90 4.45
C ASP A 209 18.32 8.22 3.24
N THR A 210 17.57 8.08 2.16
CA THR A 210 17.96 7.31 1.00
C THR A 210 17.85 8.10 -0.28
N LEU A 211 18.81 7.93 -1.19
CA LEU A 211 18.76 8.43 -2.56
C LEU A 211 18.68 7.25 -3.52
N VAL A 212 17.57 7.16 -4.22
CA VAL A 212 17.20 6.03 -5.08
C VAL A 212 16.87 6.53 -6.47
N ALA A 213 17.25 5.76 -7.50
CA ALA A 213 16.69 5.89 -8.82
C ALA A 213 15.84 4.66 -9.13
N PHE A 214 14.70 4.86 -9.78
CA PHE A 214 13.81 3.76 -10.15
C PHE A 214 13.08 4.03 -11.46
N ARG A 215 12.71 2.96 -12.17
CA ARG A 215 12.02 3.02 -13.45
C ARG A 215 10.76 2.16 -13.41
N VAL A 216 9.67 2.73 -13.90
CA VAL A 216 8.43 2.00 -14.12
C VAL A 216 8.56 1.21 -15.42
N VAL A 217 8.68 -0.11 -15.32
CA VAL A 217 8.93 -0.97 -16.48
C VAL A 217 7.68 -1.65 -17.00
N ARG A 218 6.62 -1.71 -16.19
CA ARG A 218 5.30 -2.20 -16.59
C ARG A 218 4.21 -1.62 -15.68
N ILE A 219 3.02 -1.45 -16.27
CA ILE A 219 1.78 -1.16 -15.55
C ILE A 219 0.80 -2.27 -15.92
N ASP A 220 0.27 -2.97 -14.94
CA ASP A 220 -0.69 -4.05 -15.14
C ASP A 220 -2.15 -3.52 -15.18
N SER A 221 -3.11 -4.36 -15.59
CA SER A 221 -4.52 -3.98 -15.75
C SER A 221 -5.19 -3.53 -14.45
N ASP A 222 -4.71 -4.01 -13.30
CA ASP A 222 -5.10 -3.60 -11.96
C ASP A 222 -4.45 -2.29 -11.51
N LYS A 223 -3.71 -1.62 -12.40
CA LYS A 223 -2.91 -0.41 -12.18
C LYS A 223 -1.72 -0.61 -11.24
N SER A 224 -1.38 -1.85 -10.90
CA SER A 224 -0.12 -2.11 -10.20
C SER A 224 1.09 -1.83 -11.08
N ALA A 225 2.20 -1.51 -10.45
CA ALA A 225 3.46 -1.15 -11.11
C ALA A 225 4.53 -2.20 -10.90
N ILE A 226 5.23 -2.60 -11.96
CA ILE A 226 6.54 -3.24 -11.85
C ILE A 226 7.60 -2.16 -11.96
N ILE A 227 8.41 -2.06 -10.91
CA ILE A 227 9.41 -1.01 -10.74
C ILE A 227 10.79 -1.66 -10.57
N LEU A 228 11.70 -1.31 -11.46
CA LEU A 228 13.11 -1.62 -11.36
C LEU A 228 13.81 -0.48 -10.63
N TRP A 229 14.65 -0.76 -9.63
CA TRP A 229 15.28 0.27 -8.82
C TRP A 229 16.74 -0.02 -8.49
N LYS A 230 17.48 1.03 -8.18
CA LYS A 230 18.82 0.97 -7.58
C LYS A 230 18.99 2.04 -6.50
N LEU A 231 19.63 1.66 -5.42
CA LEU A 231 20.06 2.58 -4.39
C LEU A 231 21.32 3.30 -4.87
N LEU A 232 21.28 4.62 -4.94
CA LEU A 232 22.43 5.44 -5.34
C LEU A 232 23.30 5.79 -4.14
N LYS A 233 22.66 6.07 -3.00
CA LYS A 233 23.36 6.39 -1.76
C LYS A 233 22.42 6.24 -0.55
N GLN A 234 22.95 5.75 0.54
CA GLN A 234 22.33 5.80 1.85
C GLN A 234 23.10 6.80 2.71
N TYR A 235 22.37 7.62 3.46
CA TYR A 235 22.94 8.63 4.34
C TYR A 235 22.72 8.24 5.80
N PRO A 236 23.43 8.88 6.75
CA PRO A 236 23.10 8.76 8.17
C PRO A 236 21.63 9.10 8.42
N THR A 237 20.99 8.35 9.28
CA THR A 237 19.58 8.59 9.67
C THR A 237 19.43 9.99 10.26
N PRO A 238 18.59 10.86 9.67
CA PRO A 238 18.40 12.22 10.15
C PRO A 238 17.59 12.21 11.45
N THR A 239 17.94 13.11 12.36
CA THR A 239 17.22 13.33 13.62
C THR A 239 16.76 14.77 13.70
N LEU A 240 15.63 15.01 14.36
CA LEU A 240 15.17 16.35 14.67
C LEU A 240 15.65 16.73 16.07
N ALA A 241 16.22 17.93 16.22
CA ALA A 241 16.50 18.48 17.53
C ALA A 241 15.18 18.61 18.31
N ARG A 242 15.19 18.21 19.56
CA ARG A 242 14.09 18.50 20.49
C ARG A 242 14.25 19.95 20.95
N ASN A 243 13.25 20.76 20.71
CA ASN A 243 13.13 22.08 21.31
C ASN A 243 12.76 21.97 22.78
#